data_0106592989ada5b481a553e5f4512295
#
_entry.id   0106592989ada5b481a553e5f4512295
#
_cell.length_a   1.000
_cell.length_b   1.000
_cell.length_c   1.000
_cell.angle_alpha   90.00
_cell.angle_beta   90.00
_cell.angle_gamma   90.00
#
_symmetry.space_group_name_H-M   'P 1'
#
loop_
_entity.id
_entity.type
_entity.pdbx_description
1 polymer ?
#
loop_
_entity_poly.entity_id
_entity_poly.type
_entity_poly.pdbx_seq_one_letter_code
_entity_poly.pdbx_strand_id
1 'polypeptide(L)'
;MESKSLYERLGSSTGINAIVEDIVVAHMENPTIRARFRPILDTPDKLAIVKKHLCAFLEEGSGGLSKYTGRSMKDAHRGMNISAAEYMAAIDDILAVLKKHEIDDTTQKDVLAIAYSLKGEIIHL
;
A
#
# COMPACT_ATOMS: atom_id res chain seq x y z
N MET A 1 24.79 0.80 -18.03
CA MET A 1 23.59 1.49 -17.52
C MET A 1 23.22 0.94 -16.15
N GLU A 2 23.16 1.79 -15.18
CA GLU A 2 22.76 1.37 -13.86
C GLU A 2 21.25 1.15 -13.83
N SER A 3 20.84 0.03 -13.25
CA SER A 3 19.42 -0.24 -13.03
C SER A 3 18.91 0.58 -11.86
N LYS A 4 17.78 1.22 -12.01
CA LYS A 4 17.13 1.93 -10.90
C LYS A 4 16.53 0.93 -9.92
N SER A 5 16.63 1.24 -8.63
CA SER A 5 15.95 0.45 -7.60
C SER A 5 14.43 0.58 -7.75
N LEU A 6 13.68 -0.33 -7.15
CA LEU A 6 12.22 -0.21 -7.13
C LEU A 6 11.80 1.12 -6.50
N TYR A 7 12.50 1.55 -5.43
CA TYR A 7 12.28 2.84 -4.78
C TYR A 7 12.38 4.00 -5.78
N GLU A 8 13.46 4.04 -6.56
CA GLU A 8 13.65 5.10 -7.57
C GLU A 8 12.61 5.03 -8.68
N ARG A 9 12.24 3.83 -9.12
CA ARG A 9 11.22 3.64 -10.16
C ARG A 9 9.83 4.08 -9.72
N LEU A 10 9.56 4.05 -8.41
CA LEU A 10 8.31 4.56 -7.83
C LEU A 10 8.33 6.09 -7.63
N GLY A 11 9.44 6.74 -7.94
CA GLY A 11 9.56 8.19 -7.81
C GLY A 11 10.17 8.66 -6.50
N SER A 12 10.86 7.78 -5.78
CA SER A 12 11.49 8.05 -4.49
C SER A 12 10.43 8.51 -3.46
N SER A 13 10.84 9.17 -2.38
CA SER A 13 9.91 9.59 -1.32
C SER A 13 8.76 10.44 -1.84
N THR A 14 9.04 11.40 -2.70
CA THR A 14 8.02 12.30 -3.25
C THR A 14 6.98 11.51 -4.06
N GLY A 15 7.43 10.59 -4.92
CA GLY A 15 6.54 9.75 -5.72
C GLY A 15 5.73 8.80 -4.86
N ILE A 16 6.36 8.15 -3.88
CA ILE A 16 5.69 7.22 -2.98
C ILE A 16 4.62 7.95 -2.15
N ASN A 17 4.91 9.14 -1.64
CA ASN A 17 3.93 9.94 -0.90
C ASN A 17 2.71 10.26 -1.77
N ALA A 18 2.91 10.68 -3.01
CA ALA A 18 1.81 10.98 -3.93
C ALA A 18 0.99 9.72 -4.25
N ILE A 19 1.66 8.58 -4.44
CA ILE A 19 1.01 7.30 -4.70
C ILE A 19 0.15 6.88 -3.49
N VAL A 20 0.68 6.99 -2.28
CA VAL A 20 -0.06 6.61 -1.06
C VAL A 20 -1.30 7.48 -0.87
N GLU A 21 -1.21 8.78 -1.14
CA GLU A 21 -2.39 9.67 -1.07
C GLU A 21 -3.50 9.15 -1.99
N ASP A 22 -3.18 8.81 -3.21
CA ASP A 22 -4.17 8.32 -4.18
C ASP A 22 -4.65 6.90 -3.86
N ILE A 23 -3.80 6.04 -3.31
CA ILE A 23 -4.21 4.70 -2.86
C ILE A 23 -5.28 4.82 -1.76
N VAL A 24 -5.06 5.68 -0.78
CA VAL A 24 -6.02 5.88 0.31
C VAL A 24 -7.36 6.36 -0.25
N VAL A 25 -7.36 7.32 -1.16
CA VAL A 25 -8.59 7.80 -1.82
C VAL A 25 -9.28 6.66 -2.57
N ALA A 26 -8.54 5.87 -3.34
CA ALA A 26 -9.09 4.75 -4.10
C ALA A 26 -9.75 3.72 -3.19
N HIS A 27 -9.10 3.36 -2.06
CA HIS A 27 -9.65 2.42 -1.09
C HIS A 27 -10.96 2.96 -0.48
N MET A 28 -11.01 4.25 -0.20
CA MET A 28 -12.20 4.89 0.38
C MET A 28 -13.38 4.94 -0.60
N GLU A 29 -13.10 4.93 -1.88
CA GLU A 29 -14.12 4.92 -2.94
C GLU A 29 -14.50 3.50 -3.39
N ASN A 30 -13.73 2.49 -3.00
CA ASN A 30 -13.95 1.11 -3.41
C ASN A 30 -15.02 0.46 -2.51
N PRO A 31 -16.22 0.14 -3.04
CA PRO A 31 -17.31 -0.39 -2.22
C PRO A 31 -16.98 -1.72 -1.53
N THR A 32 -16.02 -2.49 -2.04
CA THR A 32 -15.63 -3.77 -1.45
C THR A 32 -14.89 -3.59 -0.13
N ILE A 33 -14.11 -2.52 0.01
CA ILE A 33 -13.22 -2.35 1.17
C ILE A 33 -13.42 -1.04 1.93
N ARG A 34 -14.20 -0.09 1.41
CA ARG A 34 -14.34 1.25 2.03
C ARG A 34 -14.80 1.20 3.49
N ALA A 35 -15.61 0.21 3.85
CA ALA A 35 -16.09 0.07 5.23
C ALA A 35 -14.96 -0.12 6.23
N ARG A 36 -13.84 -0.71 5.79
CA ARG A 36 -12.65 -0.89 6.63
C ARG A 36 -11.96 0.44 6.95
N PHE A 37 -12.13 1.43 6.09
CA PHE A 37 -11.46 2.73 6.21
C PHE A 37 -12.32 3.82 6.86
N ARG A 38 -13.64 3.63 6.96
CA ARG A 38 -14.55 4.62 7.58
C ARG A 38 -14.14 5.05 8.99
N PRO A 39 -13.80 4.12 9.91
CA PRO A 39 -13.38 4.53 11.25
C PRO A 39 -12.11 5.40 11.25
N ILE A 40 -11.26 5.21 10.24
CA ILE A 40 -10.01 5.96 10.10
C ILE A 40 -10.31 7.37 9.61
N LEU A 41 -11.30 7.54 8.71
CA LEU A 41 -11.71 8.84 8.17
C LEU A 41 -12.25 9.78 9.24
N ASP A 42 -12.95 9.24 10.22
CA ASP A 42 -13.56 10.04 11.28
C ASP A 42 -12.51 10.54 12.30
N THR A 43 -11.27 10.12 12.17
CA THR A 43 -10.19 10.48 13.08
C THR A 43 -8.97 10.94 12.26
N PRO A 44 -8.84 12.26 11.98
CA PRO A 44 -7.75 12.78 11.14
C PRO A 44 -6.35 12.36 11.60
N ASP A 45 -6.13 12.27 12.91
CA ASP A 45 -4.83 11.86 13.46
C ASP A 45 -4.49 10.41 13.08
N LYS A 46 -5.47 9.52 13.12
CA LYS A 46 -5.28 8.12 12.72
C LYS A 46 -4.98 8.01 11.23
N LEU A 47 -5.68 8.80 10.41
CA LEU A 47 -5.46 8.81 8.98
C LEU A 47 -4.02 9.24 8.66
N ALA A 48 -3.53 10.29 9.30
CA ALA A 48 -2.16 10.76 9.11
C ALA A 48 -1.13 9.68 9.50
N ILE A 49 -1.36 8.97 10.60
CA ILE A 49 -0.50 7.87 11.06
C ILE A 49 -0.50 6.72 10.07
N VAL A 50 -1.68 6.33 9.57
CA VAL A 50 -1.81 5.25 8.57
C VAL A 50 -1.04 5.60 7.30
N LYS A 51 -1.22 6.82 6.78
CA LYS A 51 -0.49 7.28 5.59
C LYS A 51 1.02 7.25 5.82
N LYS A 52 1.48 7.72 6.96
CA LYS A 52 2.91 7.69 7.32
C LYS A 52 3.47 6.28 7.33
N HIS A 53 2.74 5.34 7.94
CA HIS A 53 3.16 3.94 8.00
C HIS A 53 3.17 3.29 6.60
N LEU A 54 2.18 3.58 5.76
CA LEU A 54 2.15 3.08 4.39
C LEU A 54 3.34 3.59 3.58
N CYS A 55 3.66 4.88 3.70
CA CYS A 55 4.82 5.46 3.04
C CYS A 55 6.12 4.79 3.51
N ALA A 56 6.32 4.66 4.81
CA ALA A 56 7.51 4.04 5.38
C ALA A 56 7.64 2.58 4.95
N PHE A 57 6.53 1.84 4.96
CA PHE A 57 6.51 0.46 4.54
C PHE A 57 6.90 0.29 3.07
N LEU A 58 6.33 1.11 2.19
CA LEU A 58 6.68 1.07 0.77
C LEU A 58 8.11 1.52 0.51
N GLU A 59 8.60 2.53 1.23
CA GLU A 59 9.99 2.97 1.11
C GLU A 59 10.97 1.89 1.53
N GLU A 60 10.75 1.26 2.68
CA GLU A 60 11.61 0.17 3.15
C GLU A 60 11.54 -1.04 2.21
N GLY A 61 10.34 -1.44 1.83
CA GLY A 61 10.12 -2.59 0.95
C GLY A 61 10.67 -2.41 -0.45
N SER A 62 10.82 -1.18 -0.90
CA SER A 62 11.35 -0.85 -2.24
C SER A 62 12.84 -0.50 -2.25
N GLY A 63 13.51 -0.52 -1.11
CA GLY A 63 14.95 -0.24 -1.01
C GLY A 63 15.29 1.20 -0.67
N GLY A 64 14.34 1.99 -0.18
CA GLY A 64 14.58 3.34 0.31
C GLY A 64 15.25 3.36 1.68
N LEU A 65 15.51 4.57 2.17
CA LEU A 65 16.23 4.75 3.44
C LEU A 65 15.31 4.72 4.67
N SER A 66 14.02 4.98 4.50
CA SER A 66 13.07 4.96 5.62
C SER A 66 12.86 3.56 6.16
N LYS A 67 12.67 3.47 7.47
CA LYS A 67 12.39 2.21 8.15
C LYS A 67 10.95 2.19 8.63
N TYR A 68 10.27 1.09 8.35
CA TYR A 68 8.93 0.86 8.88
C TYR A 68 9.04 0.49 10.37
N THR A 69 8.42 1.28 11.23
CA THR A 69 8.44 1.07 12.67
C THR A 69 7.07 0.68 13.24
N GLY A 70 6.08 0.46 12.38
CA GLY A 70 4.75 0.03 12.79
C GLY A 70 4.70 -1.45 13.15
N ARG A 71 3.50 -1.95 13.45
CA ARG A 71 3.28 -3.36 13.75
C ARG A 71 3.58 -4.21 12.51
N SER A 72 3.96 -5.48 12.72
CA SER A 72 4.11 -6.42 11.60
C SER A 72 2.79 -6.50 10.81
N MET A 73 2.86 -6.93 9.55
CA MET A 73 1.65 -7.10 8.73
C MET A 73 0.67 -8.04 9.41
N LYS A 74 1.15 -9.13 9.98
CA LYS A 74 0.34 -10.11 10.69
C LYS A 74 -0.38 -9.48 11.89
N ASP A 75 0.35 -8.75 12.73
CA ASP A 75 -0.23 -8.12 13.91
C ASP A 75 -1.16 -6.96 13.56
N ALA A 76 -0.83 -6.18 12.53
CA ALA A 76 -1.65 -5.07 12.08
C ALA A 76 -3.02 -5.53 11.54
N HIS A 77 -3.09 -6.72 10.97
CA HIS A 77 -4.30 -7.24 10.35
C HIS A 77 -5.00 -8.33 11.17
N ARG A 78 -4.41 -8.76 12.29
CA ARG A 78 -5.02 -9.77 13.16
C ARG A 78 -6.36 -9.29 13.68
N GLY A 79 -7.36 -10.14 13.61
CA GLY A 79 -8.73 -9.82 14.04
C GLY A 79 -9.58 -9.15 12.98
N MET A 80 -9.02 -8.75 11.85
CA MET A 80 -9.78 -8.12 10.76
C MET A 80 -10.46 -9.14 9.86
N ASN A 81 -9.95 -10.36 9.80
CA ASN A 81 -10.46 -11.42 8.94
C ASN A 81 -10.70 -10.94 7.50
N ILE A 82 -9.67 -10.35 6.92
CA ILE A 82 -9.76 -9.83 5.56
C ILE A 82 -9.93 -10.99 4.58
N SER A 83 -10.93 -10.93 3.72
CA SER A 83 -11.18 -11.96 2.72
C SER A 83 -10.22 -11.83 1.53
N ALA A 84 -10.08 -12.91 0.76
CA ALA A 84 -9.32 -12.89 -0.49
C ALA A 84 -9.88 -11.83 -1.46
N ALA A 85 -11.20 -11.69 -1.53
CA ALA A 85 -11.84 -10.68 -2.39
C ALA A 85 -11.48 -9.26 -1.95
N GLU A 86 -11.47 -8.98 -0.65
CA GLU A 86 -11.06 -7.68 -0.11
C GLU A 86 -9.60 -7.40 -0.42
N TYR A 87 -8.73 -8.38 -0.26
CA TYR A 87 -7.30 -8.21 -0.56
C TYR A 87 -7.05 -7.94 -2.04
N MET A 88 -7.74 -8.67 -2.91
CA MET A 88 -7.64 -8.44 -4.36
C MET A 88 -8.17 -7.06 -4.75
N ALA A 89 -9.26 -6.60 -4.13
CA ALA A 89 -9.76 -5.25 -4.36
C ALA A 89 -8.73 -4.19 -3.99
N ALA A 90 -8.02 -4.38 -2.88
CA ALA A 90 -6.95 -3.47 -2.46
C ALA A 90 -5.79 -3.48 -3.46
N ILE A 91 -5.39 -4.65 -3.94
CA ILE A 91 -4.33 -4.78 -4.95
C ILE A 91 -4.74 -4.09 -6.26
N ASP A 92 -5.99 -4.29 -6.70
CA ASP A 92 -6.50 -3.65 -7.91
C ASP A 92 -6.42 -2.13 -7.80
N ASP A 93 -6.76 -1.57 -6.65
CA ASP A 93 -6.64 -0.13 -6.40
C ASP A 93 -5.19 0.33 -6.49
N ILE A 94 -4.27 -0.42 -5.89
CA ILE A 94 -2.84 -0.10 -5.91
C ILE A 94 -2.33 -0.06 -7.35
N LEU A 95 -2.62 -1.09 -8.13
CA LEU A 95 -2.18 -1.16 -9.53
C LEU A 95 -2.79 -0.05 -10.38
N ALA A 96 -4.07 0.27 -10.17
CA ALA A 96 -4.73 1.36 -10.88
C ALA A 96 -4.08 2.71 -10.58
N VAL A 97 -3.70 2.95 -9.32
CA VAL A 97 -3.00 4.17 -8.92
C VAL A 97 -1.62 4.25 -9.55
N LEU A 98 -0.86 3.13 -9.54
CA LEU A 98 0.45 3.10 -10.19
C LEU A 98 0.33 3.45 -11.67
N LYS A 99 -0.67 2.91 -12.35
CA LYS A 99 -0.93 3.20 -13.75
C LYS A 99 -1.27 4.67 -13.98
N LYS A 100 -2.07 5.26 -13.10
CA LYS A 100 -2.42 6.68 -13.12
C LYS A 100 -1.18 7.57 -13.00
N HIS A 101 -0.21 7.15 -12.20
CA HIS A 101 1.07 7.86 -12.02
C HIS A 101 2.09 7.54 -13.12
N GLU A 102 1.66 6.85 -14.18
CA GLU A 102 2.50 6.50 -15.32
C GLU A 102 3.69 5.63 -14.95
N ILE A 103 3.54 4.81 -13.90
CA ILE A 103 4.54 3.83 -13.49
C ILE A 103 4.57 2.71 -14.54
N ASP A 104 5.76 2.32 -14.95
CA ASP A 104 5.92 1.30 -16.00
C ASP A 104 5.42 -0.08 -15.58
N ASP A 105 5.11 -0.91 -16.57
CA ASP A 105 4.53 -2.23 -16.37
C ASP A 105 5.41 -3.16 -15.52
N THR A 106 6.72 -3.15 -15.75
CA THR A 106 7.66 -3.97 -14.97
C THR A 106 7.64 -3.58 -13.50
N THR A 107 7.60 -2.28 -13.20
CA THR A 107 7.53 -1.78 -11.82
C THR A 107 6.20 -2.17 -11.18
N GLN A 108 5.09 -2.09 -11.92
CA GLN A 108 3.79 -2.55 -11.43
C GLN A 108 3.83 -4.04 -11.06
N LYS A 109 4.46 -4.87 -11.88
CA LYS A 109 4.61 -6.32 -11.61
C LYS A 109 5.46 -6.58 -10.37
N ASP A 110 6.50 -5.80 -10.16
CA ASP A 110 7.35 -5.93 -8.97
C ASP A 110 6.55 -5.61 -7.69
N VAL A 111 5.73 -4.57 -7.72
CA VAL A 111 4.86 -4.22 -6.60
C VAL A 111 3.82 -5.33 -6.37
N LEU A 112 3.23 -5.85 -7.43
CA LEU A 112 2.26 -6.95 -7.33
C LEU A 112 2.90 -8.19 -6.68
N ALA A 113 4.13 -8.52 -7.03
CA ALA A 113 4.84 -9.66 -6.45
C ALA A 113 5.02 -9.50 -4.94
N ILE A 114 5.37 -8.29 -4.49
CA ILE A 114 5.50 -7.99 -3.07
C ILE A 114 4.14 -8.14 -2.37
N ALA A 115 3.10 -7.56 -2.92
CA ALA A 115 1.75 -7.64 -2.36
C ALA A 115 1.27 -9.10 -2.28
N TYR A 116 1.52 -9.88 -3.30
CA TYR A 116 1.17 -11.31 -3.31
C TYR A 116 1.91 -12.08 -2.23
N SER A 117 3.18 -11.76 -2.00
CA SER A 117 3.98 -12.43 -0.98
C SER A 117 3.48 -12.18 0.44
N LEU A 118 2.74 -11.09 0.66
CA LEU A 118 2.22 -10.71 1.97
C LEU A 118 0.83 -11.28 2.27
N LYS A 119 0.16 -11.89 1.30
CA LYS A 119 -1.24 -12.31 1.47
C LYS A 119 -1.45 -13.26 2.65
N GLY A 120 -0.50 -14.15 2.91
CA GLY A 120 -0.57 -15.10 4.02
C GLY A 120 -0.49 -14.47 5.40
N GLU A 121 0.01 -13.22 5.47
CA GLU A 121 0.11 -12.45 6.71
C GLU A 121 -1.07 -11.51 6.91
N ILE A 122 -2.00 -11.47 5.97
CA ILE A 122 -3.13 -10.52 5.98
C ILE A 122 -4.47 -11.22 5.88
N ILE A 123 -4.63 -12.16 4.93
CA ILE A 123 -5.92 -12.82 4.67
C ILE A 123 -6.30 -13.77 5.79
N HIS A 124 -7.53 -13.67 6.25
CA HIS A 124 -8.13 -14.55 7.27
C HIS A 124 -7.45 -14.58 8.62
N LEU A 125 -6.87 -13.46 9.03
CA LEU A 125 -6.26 -13.33 10.36
C LEU A 125 -7.15 -12.63 11.38
#